data_40654d33991cd89c12721a2d649f2433
#
_entry.id   40654d33991cd89c12721a2d649f2433
#
_cell.length_a   1.000
_cell.length_b   1.000
_cell.length_c   1.000
_cell.angle_alpha   90.00
_cell.angle_beta   90.00
_cell.angle_gamma   90.00
#
_symmetry.space_group_name_H-M   'P 1'
#
loop_
_entity.id
_entity.type
_entity.pdbx_description
1 polymer ?
#
loop_
_entity_poly.entity_id
_entity_poly.type
_entity_poly.pdbx_seq_one_letter_code
_entity_poly.pdbx_strand_id
1 'polypeptide(L)'
;MAGLPFRVLALLTGRSTSFLRRAAQHSLGSISPTEVKEAFRLTIEDGGKTISDEAIDLAAKAIDGFPFMFQLVGYRAWNASRQASEVSIEDVERGAKLAQEELESRVFASTAAELSRGDLDFLRAMNPVGTTTRQELAARLKKSSGSISTYKKRLVEAGVIEEPLQGRFEFALPGFGRYMASLY
;
A
#
# COMPACT_ATOMS: atom_id res chain seq x y z
N MET A 1 13.29 -11.16 3.22
CA MET A 1 11.88 -11.19 3.72
C MET A 1 11.36 -9.76 3.69
N ALA A 2 10.22 -9.55 3.09
CA ALA A 2 9.53 -8.26 3.04
C ALA A 2 8.08 -8.45 3.49
N GLY A 3 7.48 -7.41 4.07
CA GLY A 3 6.10 -7.45 4.54
C GLY A 3 5.73 -6.16 5.26
N LEU A 4 4.49 -6.07 5.71
CA LEU A 4 4.04 -4.95 6.51
C LEU A 4 4.86 -4.84 7.81
N PRO A 5 5.19 -3.63 8.30
CA PRO A 5 6.08 -3.43 9.44
C PRO A 5 5.71 -4.26 10.67
N PHE A 6 4.44 -4.32 11.04
CA PHE A 6 3.99 -5.08 12.21
C PHE A 6 4.13 -6.61 12.03
N ARG A 7 3.91 -7.14 10.82
CA ARG A 7 4.11 -8.57 10.52
C ARG A 7 5.59 -8.94 10.56
N VAL A 8 6.45 -8.08 10.02
CA VAL A 8 7.91 -8.24 10.12
C VAL A 8 8.33 -8.18 11.58
N LEU A 9 7.83 -7.22 12.36
CA LEU A 9 8.12 -7.11 13.79
C LEU A 9 7.64 -8.33 14.57
N ALA A 10 6.43 -8.83 14.31
CA ALA A 10 5.90 -10.04 14.94
C ALA A 10 6.79 -11.27 14.68
N LEU A 11 7.30 -11.40 13.44
CA LEU A 11 8.27 -12.44 13.12
C LEU A 11 9.61 -12.25 13.86
N LEU A 12 10.09 -11.02 14.00
CA LEU A 12 11.33 -10.70 14.70
C LEU A 12 11.22 -10.94 16.21
N THR A 13 10.04 -10.81 16.79
CA THR A 13 9.78 -11.03 18.23
C THR A 13 9.41 -12.47 18.56
N GLY A 14 9.06 -13.29 17.57
CA GLY A 14 8.73 -14.70 17.72
C GLY A 14 9.89 -15.53 18.32
N ARG A 15 9.57 -16.49 19.18
CA ARG A 15 10.59 -17.36 19.84
C ARG A 15 11.37 -18.19 18.82
N SER A 16 10.72 -18.68 17.77
CA SER A 16 11.30 -19.54 16.73
C SER A 16 12.13 -18.79 15.69
N THR A 17 12.04 -17.46 15.65
CA THR A 17 12.68 -16.62 14.61
C THR A 17 13.71 -15.64 15.20
N SER A 18 14.24 -15.94 16.37
CA SER A 18 15.20 -15.09 17.09
C SER A 18 16.44 -14.69 16.27
N PHE A 19 16.87 -15.54 15.32
CA PHE A 19 17.98 -15.25 14.42
C PHE A 19 17.71 -14.05 13.49
N LEU A 20 16.44 -13.76 13.17
CA LEU A 20 16.08 -12.62 12.32
C LEU A 20 16.28 -11.27 13.03
N ARG A 21 16.41 -11.24 14.35
CA ARG A 21 16.66 -9.99 15.11
C ARG A 21 18.00 -9.33 14.75
N ARG A 22 18.91 -10.08 14.18
CA ARG A 22 20.23 -9.59 13.72
C ARG A 22 20.21 -9.09 12.28
N ALA A 23 19.13 -9.29 11.54
CA ALA A 23 18.99 -8.80 10.19
C ALA A 23 18.85 -7.27 10.16
N ALA A 24 19.48 -6.63 9.20
CA ALA A 24 19.28 -5.21 8.98
C ALA A 24 17.82 -4.94 8.58
N GLN A 25 17.24 -3.94 9.19
CA GLN A 25 15.86 -3.52 8.90
C GLN A 25 15.91 -2.29 8.02
N HIS A 26 15.27 -2.36 6.85
CA HIS A 26 15.09 -1.25 5.93
C HIS A 26 13.62 -0.99 5.75
N SER A 27 13.20 0.27 5.95
CA SER A 27 11.88 0.74 5.59
C SER A 27 11.93 1.27 4.16
N LEU A 28 11.14 0.68 3.27
CA LEU A 28 10.99 1.17 1.91
C LEU A 28 9.93 2.27 1.93
N GLY A 29 10.34 3.50 1.62
CA GLY A 29 9.44 4.62 1.41
C GLY A 29 8.72 4.55 0.06
N SER A 30 7.90 5.55 -0.21
CA SER A 30 7.28 5.74 -1.52
C SER A 30 8.34 6.07 -2.57
N ILE A 31 8.20 5.50 -3.76
CA ILE A 31 9.06 5.77 -4.92
C ILE A 31 8.48 6.99 -5.66
N SER A 32 9.34 7.92 -6.08
CA SER A 32 8.86 9.08 -6.85
C SER A 32 8.28 8.66 -8.21
N PRO A 33 7.29 9.40 -8.75
CA PRO A 33 6.72 9.08 -10.06
C PRO A 33 7.75 9.01 -11.18
N THR A 34 8.77 9.85 -11.15
CA THR A 34 9.85 9.84 -12.14
C THR A 34 10.68 8.56 -12.07
N GLU A 35 11.08 8.15 -10.87
CA GLU A 35 11.83 6.91 -10.64
C GLU A 35 10.99 5.68 -11.03
N VAL A 36 9.67 5.69 -10.73
CA VAL A 36 8.76 4.62 -11.15
C VAL A 36 8.75 4.48 -12.67
N LYS A 37 8.59 5.59 -13.42
CA LYS A 37 8.55 5.58 -14.89
C LYS A 37 9.85 5.05 -15.49
N GLU A 38 10.98 5.56 -15.01
CA GLU A 38 12.30 5.15 -15.49
C GLU A 38 12.56 3.66 -15.21
N ALA A 39 12.36 3.22 -13.97
CA ALA A 39 12.58 1.83 -13.60
C ALA A 39 11.62 0.88 -14.31
N PHE A 40 10.36 1.28 -14.52
CA PHE A 40 9.37 0.46 -15.22
C PHE A 40 9.75 0.27 -16.69
N ARG A 41 10.15 1.37 -17.39
CA ARG A 41 10.68 1.32 -18.75
C ARG A 41 11.87 0.36 -18.84
N LEU A 42 12.91 0.60 -18.04
CA LEU A 42 14.12 -0.21 -18.04
C LEU A 42 13.81 -1.70 -17.82
N THR A 43 12.93 -2.01 -16.88
CA THR A 43 12.57 -3.41 -16.58
C THR A 43 11.89 -4.09 -17.77
N ILE A 44 11.02 -3.40 -18.49
CA ILE A 44 10.33 -3.94 -19.67
C ILE A 44 11.31 -4.10 -20.83
N GLU A 45 12.18 -3.11 -21.07
CA GLU A 45 13.17 -3.12 -22.16
C GLU A 45 14.26 -4.16 -21.92
N ASP A 46 14.77 -4.31 -20.70
CA ASP A 46 15.71 -5.37 -20.32
C ASP A 46 15.13 -6.78 -20.51
N GLY A 47 13.82 -6.91 -20.39
CA GLY A 47 13.09 -8.13 -20.70
C GLY A 47 12.93 -8.38 -22.22
N GLY A 48 13.36 -7.45 -23.08
CA GLY A 48 13.30 -7.57 -24.54
C GLY A 48 11.98 -7.15 -25.17
N LYS A 49 11.16 -6.35 -24.46
CA LYS A 49 9.94 -5.74 -25.01
C LYS A 49 10.03 -4.22 -25.06
N THR A 50 9.20 -3.61 -25.89
CA THR A 50 9.01 -2.16 -25.92
C THR A 50 7.76 -1.76 -25.14
N ILE A 51 7.67 -0.48 -24.76
CA ILE A 51 6.51 0.10 -24.08
C ILE A 51 6.43 1.60 -24.42
N SER A 52 5.24 2.11 -24.69
CA SER A 52 5.03 3.52 -24.99
C SER A 52 5.05 4.41 -23.73
N ASP A 53 5.26 5.72 -23.92
CA ASP A 53 5.25 6.68 -22.82
C ASP A 53 3.88 6.74 -22.13
N GLU A 54 2.80 6.65 -22.91
CA GLU A 54 1.43 6.63 -22.39
C GLU A 54 1.17 5.40 -21.51
N ALA A 55 1.65 4.24 -21.93
CA ALA A 55 1.53 3.00 -21.14
C ALA A 55 2.34 3.09 -19.84
N ILE A 56 3.54 3.71 -19.87
CA ILE A 56 4.35 3.97 -18.68
C ILE A 56 3.65 4.95 -17.72
N ASP A 57 3.04 6.00 -18.24
CA ASP A 57 2.30 6.97 -17.44
C ASP A 57 1.11 6.33 -16.71
N LEU A 58 0.42 5.43 -17.40
CA LEU A 58 -0.66 4.65 -16.82
C LEU A 58 -0.14 3.69 -15.74
N ALA A 59 0.96 2.97 -16.00
CA ALA A 59 1.58 2.09 -15.03
C ALA A 59 2.03 2.86 -13.78
N ALA A 60 2.69 4.01 -13.95
CA ALA A 60 3.15 4.84 -12.84
C ALA A 60 1.98 5.33 -11.96
N LYS A 61 0.86 5.69 -12.59
CA LYS A 61 -0.38 6.06 -11.89
C LYS A 61 -0.96 4.91 -11.07
N ALA A 62 -0.97 3.69 -11.63
CA ALA A 62 -1.47 2.51 -10.96
C ALA A 62 -0.55 2.05 -9.82
N ILE A 63 0.75 2.24 -9.95
CA ILE A 63 1.76 1.91 -8.94
C ILE A 63 1.69 2.88 -7.75
N ASP A 64 1.41 4.16 -8.00
CA ASP A 64 1.25 5.21 -6.98
C ASP A 64 2.41 5.24 -5.95
N GLY A 65 3.64 5.04 -6.45
CA GLY A 65 4.86 5.00 -5.63
C GLY A 65 4.98 3.79 -4.69
N PHE A 66 4.07 2.83 -4.74
CA PHE A 66 4.08 1.68 -3.84
C PHE A 66 4.95 0.54 -4.39
N PRO A 67 6.10 0.19 -3.75
CA PRO A 67 7.03 -0.81 -4.29
C PRO A 67 6.39 -2.17 -4.57
N PHE A 68 5.43 -2.59 -3.76
CA PHE A 68 4.70 -3.84 -3.99
C PHE A 68 3.87 -3.78 -5.28
N MET A 69 3.19 -2.65 -5.53
CA MET A 69 2.41 -2.45 -6.75
C MET A 69 3.32 -2.38 -7.99
N PHE A 70 4.53 -1.83 -7.87
CA PHE A 70 5.50 -1.86 -8.97
C PHE A 70 5.73 -3.28 -9.48
N GLN A 71 6.01 -4.21 -8.57
CA GLN A 71 6.22 -5.62 -8.92
C GLN A 71 4.95 -6.25 -9.50
N LEU A 72 3.82 -5.98 -8.89
CA LEU A 72 2.57 -6.64 -9.24
C LEU A 72 2.00 -6.16 -10.58
N VAL A 73 2.00 -4.84 -10.82
CA VAL A 73 1.58 -4.25 -12.11
C VAL A 73 2.52 -4.72 -13.23
N GLY A 74 3.84 -4.66 -13.01
CA GLY A 74 4.82 -5.12 -13.98
C GLY A 74 4.63 -6.58 -14.36
N TYR A 75 4.53 -7.46 -13.37
CA TYR A 75 4.28 -8.89 -13.60
C TYR A 75 2.98 -9.15 -14.37
N ARG A 76 1.89 -8.47 -13.99
CA ARG A 76 0.58 -8.67 -14.61
C ARG A 76 0.52 -8.10 -16.03
N ALA A 77 1.08 -6.91 -16.28
CA ALA A 77 1.16 -6.32 -17.61
C ALA A 77 2.04 -7.17 -18.55
N TRP A 78 3.19 -7.61 -18.06
CA TRP A 78 4.06 -8.52 -18.81
C TRP A 78 3.36 -9.80 -19.23
N ASN A 79 2.65 -10.45 -18.32
CA ASN A 79 1.90 -11.67 -18.63
C ASN A 79 0.70 -11.42 -19.55
N ALA A 80 0.09 -10.24 -19.51
CA ALA A 80 -1.00 -9.86 -20.41
C ALA A 80 -0.51 -9.72 -21.86
N SER A 81 0.69 -9.16 -22.07
CA SER A 81 1.30 -8.99 -23.39
C SER A 81 1.78 -10.30 -24.03
N ARG A 82 1.82 -11.38 -23.27
CA ARG A 82 2.19 -12.73 -23.76
C ARG A 82 3.50 -12.74 -24.58
N GLN A 83 3.42 -13.17 -25.87
CA GLN A 83 4.55 -13.24 -26.80
C GLN A 83 4.69 -11.98 -27.67
N ALA A 84 3.88 -10.95 -27.45
CA ALA A 84 4.05 -9.69 -28.19
C ALA A 84 5.39 -9.04 -27.86
N SER A 85 5.95 -8.34 -28.83
CA SER A 85 7.19 -7.57 -28.67
C SER A 85 6.99 -6.25 -27.93
N GLU A 86 5.74 -5.88 -27.69
CA GLU A 86 5.35 -4.65 -27.01
C GLU A 86 4.39 -4.95 -25.84
N VAL A 87 4.51 -4.17 -24.77
CA VAL A 87 3.51 -4.10 -23.70
C VAL A 87 2.60 -2.92 -24.00
N SER A 88 1.38 -3.21 -24.47
CA SER A 88 0.42 -2.19 -24.89
C SER A 88 -0.24 -1.47 -23.69
N ILE A 89 -0.95 -0.38 -23.97
CA ILE A 89 -1.77 0.33 -22.96
C ILE A 89 -2.81 -0.62 -22.36
N GLU A 90 -3.48 -1.41 -23.20
CA GLU A 90 -4.50 -2.38 -22.78
C GLU A 90 -3.91 -3.48 -21.89
N ASP A 91 -2.67 -3.89 -22.11
CA ASP A 91 -1.96 -4.85 -21.27
C ASP A 91 -1.66 -4.26 -19.90
N VAL A 92 -1.26 -2.99 -19.85
CA VAL A 92 -1.05 -2.25 -18.59
C VAL A 92 -2.36 -2.03 -17.85
N GLU A 93 -3.44 -1.64 -18.53
CA GLU A 93 -4.76 -1.48 -17.90
C GLU A 93 -5.25 -2.78 -17.28
N ARG A 94 -5.15 -3.87 -18.02
CA ARG A 94 -5.50 -5.21 -17.52
C ARG A 94 -4.61 -5.62 -16.36
N GLY A 95 -3.30 -5.37 -16.49
CA GLY A 95 -2.31 -5.64 -15.45
C GLY A 95 -2.58 -4.87 -14.18
N ALA A 96 -2.85 -3.58 -14.28
CA ALA A 96 -3.17 -2.70 -13.16
C ALA A 96 -4.46 -3.14 -12.43
N LYS A 97 -5.50 -3.51 -13.18
CA LYS A 97 -6.75 -4.02 -12.60
C LYS A 97 -6.52 -5.29 -11.79
N LEU A 98 -5.85 -6.29 -12.38
CA LEU A 98 -5.54 -7.55 -11.70
C LEU A 98 -4.61 -7.35 -10.49
N ALA A 99 -3.66 -6.41 -10.59
CA ALA A 99 -2.79 -6.05 -9.48
C ALA A 99 -3.59 -5.44 -8.31
N GLN A 100 -4.52 -4.55 -8.60
CA GLN A 100 -5.39 -3.95 -7.59
C GLN A 100 -6.26 -5.01 -6.90
N GLU A 101 -6.91 -5.89 -7.66
CA GLU A 101 -7.71 -7.00 -7.12
C GLU A 101 -6.89 -7.92 -6.21
N GLU A 102 -5.64 -8.20 -6.59
CA GLU A 102 -4.74 -9.02 -5.79
C GLU A 102 -4.26 -8.31 -4.51
N LEU A 103 -3.95 -7.01 -4.59
CA LEU A 103 -3.63 -6.19 -3.43
C LEU A 103 -4.79 -6.17 -2.43
N GLU A 104 -6.01 -5.94 -2.91
CA GLU A 104 -7.21 -5.90 -2.08
C GLU A 104 -7.48 -7.24 -1.39
N SER A 105 -7.43 -8.33 -2.12
CA SER A 105 -7.71 -9.65 -1.57
C SER A 105 -6.63 -10.17 -0.61
N ARG A 106 -5.36 -9.96 -0.93
CA ARG A 106 -4.25 -10.54 -0.17
C ARG A 106 -3.73 -9.65 0.94
N VAL A 107 -3.72 -8.33 0.73
CA VAL A 107 -3.14 -7.38 1.70
C VAL A 107 -4.24 -6.68 2.48
N PHE A 108 -5.17 -6.01 1.79
CA PHE A 108 -6.15 -5.17 2.46
C PHE A 108 -7.17 -5.98 3.24
N ALA A 109 -7.75 -7.02 2.65
CA ALA A 109 -8.70 -7.89 3.33
C ALA A 109 -8.06 -8.58 4.55
N SER A 110 -6.83 -9.08 4.41
CA SER A 110 -6.12 -9.71 5.53
C SER A 110 -5.76 -8.72 6.63
N THR A 111 -5.38 -7.49 6.27
CA THR A 111 -5.10 -6.42 7.25
C THR A 111 -6.38 -6.04 8.00
N ALA A 112 -7.48 -5.83 7.30
CA ALA A 112 -8.77 -5.50 7.91
C ALA A 112 -9.28 -6.61 8.85
N ALA A 113 -9.09 -7.87 8.50
CA ALA A 113 -9.50 -9.02 9.31
C ALA A 113 -8.75 -9.14 10.65
N GLU A 114 -7.55 -8.58 10.76
CA GLU A 114 -6.75 -8.57 12.00
C GLU A 114 -7.11 -7.41 12.94
N LEU A 115 -7.90 -6.44 12.48
CA LEU A 115 -8.26 -5.25 13.23
C LEU A 115 -9.52 -5.47 14.09
N SER A 116 -9.56 -4.84 15.26
CA SER A 116 -10.76 -4.84 16.07
C SER A 116 -11.86 -3.98 15.43
N ARG A 117 -13.12 -4.23 15.84
CA ARG A 117 -14.25 -3.39 15.37
C ARG A 117 -14.02 -1.89 15.61
N GLY A 118 -13.45 -1.53 16.78
CA GLY A 118 -13.16 -0.13 17.09
C GLY A 118 -12.04 0.47 16.22
N ASP A 119 -11.07 -0.35 15.77
CA ASP A 119 -10.05 0.07 14.81
C ASP A 119 -10.66 0.33 13.44
N LEU A 120 -11.52 -0.58 12.99
CA LEU A 120 -12.24 -0.42 11.72
C LEU A 120 -13.12 0.84 11.72
N ASP A 121 -13.83 1.11 12.83
CA ASP A 121 -14.62 2.34 12.98
C ASP A 121 -13.74 3.59 12.93
N PHE A 122 -12.54 3.54 13.54
CA PHE A 122 -11.57 4.63 13.47
C PHE A 122 -11.11 4.87 12.03
N LEU A 123 -10.72 3.83 11.30
CA LEU A 123 -10.28 3.93 9.90
C LEU A 123 -11.38 4.44 8.97
N ARG A 124 -12.62 4.03 9.17
CA ARG A 124 -13.78 4.54 8.42
C ARG A 124 -14.06 6.02 8.66
N ALA A 125 -13.72 6.50 9.84
CA ALA A 125 -13.87 7.92 10.17
C ALA A 125 -12.76 8.79 9.58
N MET A 126 -11.70 8.20 9.03
CA MET A 126 -10.63 8.91 8.32
C MET A 126 -11.08 9.31 6.91
N ASN A 127 -10.44 10.33 6.36
CA ASN A 127 -10.57 10.67 4.94
C ASN A 127 -9.93 9.54 4.11
N PRO A 128 -10.59 9.03 3.08
CA PRO A 128 -10.04 7.95 2.25
C PRO A 128 -8.74 8.32 1.54
N VAL A 129 -8.50 9.61 1.34
CA VAL A 129 -7.31 10.17 0.71
C VAL A 129 -6.88 11.41 1.49
N GLY A 130 -5.57 11.58 1.64
CA GLY A 130 -4.98 12.68 2.39
C GLY A 130 -5.15 12.55 3.90
N THR A 131 -4.84 13.62 4.60
CA THR A 131 -4.79 13.62 6.07
C THR A 131 -6.17 13.85 6.71
N THR A 132 -6.34 13.30 7.89
CA THR A 132 -7.48 13.55 8.80
C THR A 132 -6.95 14.09 10.11
N THR A 133 -7.53 15.14 10.62
CA THR A 133 -7.12 15.71 11.90
C THR A 133 -7.70 14.94 13.10
N ARG A 134 -7.03 15.03 14.24
CA ARG A 134 -7.54 14.49 15.51
C ARG A 134 -8.93 15.04 15.86
N GLN A 135 -9.16 16.33 15.58
CA GLN A 135 -10.44 16.99 15.88
C GLN A 135 -11.56 16.43 15.02
N GLU A 136 -11.34 16.23 13.72
CA GLU A 136 -12.32 15.58 12.83
C GLU A 136 -12.66 14.18 13.29
N LEU A 137 -11.64 13.36 13.66
CA LEU A 137 -11.88 12.01 14.18
C LEU A 137 -12.68 12.00 15.48
N ALA A 138 -12.34 12.89 16.41
CA ALA A 138 -13.08 13.02 17.67
C ALA A 138 -14.54 13.37 17.43
N ALA A 139 -14.81 14.30 16.51
CA ALA A 139 -16.16 14.71 16.13
C ALA A 139 -16.95 13.58 15.45
N ARG A 140 -16.37 12.93 14.44
CA ARG A 140 -17.00 11.84 13.67
C ARG A 140 -17.30 10.62 14.54
N LEU A 141 -16.34 10.24 15.39
CA LEU A 141 -16.48 9.08 16.28
C LEU A 141 -17.23 9.38 17.58
N LYS A 142 -17.48 10.65 17.88
CA LYS A 142 -18.04 11.09 19.17
C LYS A 142 -17.26 10.54 20.38
N LYS A 143 -15.93 10.53 20.28
CA LYS A 143 -15.01 9.98 21.29
C LYS A 143 -14.11 11.06 21.87
N SER A 144 -13.63 10.83 23.11
CA SER A 144 -12.68 11.72 23.74
C SER A 144 -11.29 11.68 23.06
N SER A 145 -10.51 12.75 23.23
CA SER A 145 -9.13 12.83 22.72
C SER A 145 -8.23 11.69 23.22
N GLY A 146 -8.43 11.23 24.47
CA GLY A 146 -7.70 10.08 25.03
C GLY A 146 -8.01 8.78 24.31
N SER A 147 -9.29 8.53 23.98
CA SER A 147 -9.68 7.36 23.18
C SER A 147 -9.05 7.39 21.78
N ILE A 148 -9.05 8.56 21.11
CA ILE A 148 -8.39 8.73 19.81
C ILE A 148 -6.89 8.38 19.90
N SER A 149 -6.20 8.83 20.97
CA SER A 149 -4.77 8.53 21.16
C SER A 149 -4.49 7.04 21.31
N THR A 150 -5.36 6.29 21.95
CA THR A 150 -5.23 4.83 22.13
C THR A 150 -5.34 4.10 20.78
N TYR A 151 -6.37 4.42 19.98
CA TYR A 151 -6.53 3.85 18.65
C TYR A 151 -5.35 4.23 17.72
N LYS A 152 -4.98 5.52 17.72
CA LYS A 152 -3.85 6.03 16.94
C LYS A 152 -2.59 5.23 17.22
N LYS A 153 -2.21 5.10 18.50
CA LYS A 153 -0.99 4.38 18.90
C LYS A 153 -0.97 2.97 18.32
N ARG A 154 -2.05 2.21 18.48
CA ARG A 154 -2.16 0.83 18.01
C ARG A 154 -2.11 0.73 16.48
N LEU A 155 -2.81 1.61 15.76
CA LEU A 155 -2.86 1.61 14.30
C LEU A 155 -1.54 2.06 13.66
N VAL A 156 -0.81 2.99 14.29
CA VAL A 156 0.55 3.38 13.88
C VAL A 156 1.53 2.23 14.12
N GLU A 157 1.49 1.60 15.30
CA GLU A 157 2.30 0.42 15.62
C GLU A 157 2.02 -0.75 14.65
N ALA A 158 0.78 -0.89 14.21
CA ALA A 158 0.38 -1.85 13.20
C ALA A 158 0.79 -1.46 11.77
N GLY A 159 1.30 -0.26 11.54
CA GLY A 159 1.69 0.22 10.20
C GLY A 159 0.50 0.41 9.25
N VAL A 160 -0.70 0.61 9.78
CA VAL A 160 -1.93 0.84 9.00
C VAL A 160 -2.14 2.32 8.70
N ILE A 161 -1.77 3.16 9.66
CA ILE A 161 -1.78 4.62 9.51
C ILE A 161 -0.44 5.19 9.92
N GLU A 162 -0.18 6.43 9.50
CA GLU A 162 0.96 7.23 9.95
C GLU A 162 0.52 8.61 10.41
N GLU A 163 1.40 9.29 11.12
CA GLU A 163 1.20 10.66 11.63
C GLU A 163 2.29 11.56 11.03
N PRO A 164 2.15 12.02 9.76
CA PRO A 164 3.16 12.83 9.10
C PRO A 164 3.39 14.19 9.78
N LEU A 165 2.36 14.70 10.45
CA LEU A 165 2.41 15.88 11.28
C LEU A 165 1.61 15.63 12.55
N GLN A 166 2.02 16.21 13.67
CA GLN A 166 1.35 16.04 14.95
C GLN A 166 -0.17 16.32 14.86
N GLY A 167 -0.97 15.30 15.21
CA GLY A 167 -2.42 15.37 15.18
C GLY A 167 -3.04 15.24 13.79
N ARG A 168 -2.27 14.92 12.75
CA ARG A 168 -2.74 14.59 11.40
C ARG A 168 -2.39 13.16 11.08
N PHE A 169 -3.37 12.41 10.64
CA PHE A 169 -3.27 10.97 10.37
C PHE A 169 -3.60 10.69 8.91
N GLU A 170 -2.87 9.79 8.30
CA GLU A 170 -3.16 9.29 6.96
C GLU A 170 -2.93 7.78 6.88
N PHE A 171 -3.43 7.16 5.83
CA PHE A 171 -3.21 5.73 5.61
C PHE A 171 -1.77 5.50 5.15
N ALA A 172 -1.07 4.60 5.83
CA ALA A 172 0.29 4.20 5.48
C ALA A 172 0.32 3.28 4.25
N LEU A 173 -0.79 2.61 3.94
CA LEU A 173 -0.93 1.74 2.78
C LEU A 173 -1.65 2.48 1.66
N PRO A 174 -1.00 2.77 0.52
CA PRO A 174 -1.63 3.40 -0.63
C PRO A 174 -2.89 2.64 -1.08
N GLY A 175 -4.00 3.35 -1.25
CA GLY A 175 -5.27 2.77 -1.66
C GLY A 175 -6.12 2.13 -0.55
N PHE A 176 -5.56 1.85 0.64
CA PHE A 176 -6.31 1.19 1.72
C PHE A 176 -7.50 2.02 2.22
N GLY A 177 -7.38 3.35 2.25
CA GLY A 177 -8.49 4.22 2.61
C GLY A 177 -9.67 4.11 1.63
N ARG A 178 -9.41 4.04 0.33
CA ARG A 178 -10.46 3.82 -0.69
C ARG A 178 -11.09 2.43 -0.54
N TYR A 179 -10.29 1.41 -0.31
CA TYR A 179 -10.78 0.06 0.00
C TYR A 179 -11.69 0.05 1.24
N MET A 180 -11.27 0.69 2.33
CA MET A 180 -12.11 0.80 3.54
C MET A 180 -13.44 1.51 3.28
N ALA A 181 -13.45 2.54 2.41
CA ALA A 181 -14.67 3.25 2.02
C ALA A 181 -15.59 2.42 1.10
N SER A 182 -15.04 1.47 0.33
CA SER A 182 -15.83 0.60 -0.58
C SER A 182 -16.51 -0.58 0.11
N LEU A 183 -16.13 -0.90 1.34
CA LEU A 183 -16.70 -2.02 2.08
C LEU A 183 -18.11 -1.77 2.63
N TYR A 184 -18.68 -0.52 2.45
CA TYR A 184 -19.97 -0.13 3.04
C TYR A 184 -20.74 0.91 2.20
#